data_3bcb2fd1eec29ab4727f5426cd0e865e
#
_entry.id   3bcb2fd1eec29ab4727f5426cd0e865e
#
_cell.length_a   1.000
_cell.length_b   1.000
_cell.length_c   1.000
_cell.angle_alpha   90.00
_cell.angle_beta   90.00
_cell.angle_gamma   90.00
#
_symmetry.space_group_name_H-M   'P 1'
#
loop_
_entity.id
_entity.type
_entity.pdbx_description
1 polymer ?
#
loop_
_entity_poly.entity_id
_entity_poly.type
_entity_poly.pdbx_seq_one_letter_code
_entity_poly.pdbx_strand_id
1 'polypeptide(L)'
;PYTTLFRSYWTSVKELVTEDTVVIKRAPYIEPMAPNPMKMYAAEFFKNGKLQRNKIKAHPKYLYGILREDIQEMILDKMQLLIDQKLIRGIGENGMEYTVIAQVLNLPKDIVRLIQKFDLTWKNPKLIYINTSETVISLEDSILTVFLHLMGFDIVFFVPTGYQSIEKYFNGQLMEEHQIGEYKYDL
;
A
#
# COMPACT_ATOMS: atom_id res chain seq x y z
N PRO A 1 -15.69 31.07 6.31
CA PRO A 1 -15.62 29.81 7.08
C PRO A 1 -14.82 28.72 6.36
N TYR A 2 -15.07 28.47 5.07
CA TYR A 2 -14.41 27.42 4.30
C TYR A 2 -12.87 27.55 4.23
N THR A 3 -12.35 28.78 4.14
CA THR A 3 -10.90 29.02 4.08
C THR A 3 -10.16 28.64 5.36
N THR A 4 -10.81 28.71 6.52
CA THR A 4 -10.17 28.36 7.81
C THR A 4 -10.07 26.86 8.01
N LEU A 5 -11.12 26.10 7.64
CA LEU A 5 -11.11 24.63 7.66
C LEU A 5 -10.07 24.04 6.71
N PHE A 6 -9.98 24.58 5.50
CA PHE A 6 -8.93 24.18 4.54
C PHE A 6 -7.53 24.50 5.05
N ARG A 7 -7.32 25.64 5.70
CA ARG A 7 -6.01 25.99 6.26
C ARG A 7 -5.59 25.05 7.39
N SER A 8 -6.49 24.75 8.34
CA SER A 8 -6.21 23.82 9.43
C SER A 8 -5.91 22.41 8.90
N TYR A 9 -6.69 21.92 7.93
CA TYR A 9 -6.47 20.64 7.27
C TYR A 9 -5.07 20.54 6.64
N TRP A 10 -4.70 21.53 5.81
CA TRP A 10 -3.38 21.52 5.18
C TRP A 10 -2.23 21.73 6.16
N THR A 11 -2.46 22.44 7.26
CA THR A 11 -1.49 22.57 8.35
C THR A 11 -1.26 21.21 8.99
N SER A 12 -2.32 20.49 9.36
CA SER A 12 -2.22 19.15 9.93
C SER A 12 -1.53 18.16 8.98
N VAL A 13 -1.85 18.20 7.69
CA VAL A 13 -1.14 17.37 6.68
C VAL A 13 0.34 17.70 6.64
N LYS A 14 0.70 19.00 6.63
CA LYS A 14 2.10 19.43 6.59
C LYS A 14 2.90 19.03 7.84
N GLU A 15 2.29 19.08 9.00
CA GLU A 15 2.92 18.68 10.26
C GLU A 15 3.23 17.17 10.31
N LEU A 16 2.46 16.35 9.59
CA LEU A 16 2.69 14.91 9.49
C LEU A 16 3.80 14.54 8.49
N VAL A 17 4.14 15.46 7.56
CA VAL A 17 5.13 15.19 6.52
C VAL A 17 6.55 15.34 7.08
N THR A 18 7.32 14.27 7.03
CA THR A 18 8.74 14.22 7.38
C THR A 18 9.55 13.72 6.18
N GLU A 19 10.87 13.63 6.31
CA GLU A 19 11.74 13.02 5.28
C GLU A 19 11.46 11.54 5.02
N ASP A 20 10.80 10.86 5.99
CA ASP A 20 10.39 9.46 5.90
C ASP A 20 8.92 9.31 5.50
N THR A 21 8.35 10.31 4.84
CA THR A 21 6.95 10.32 4.43
C THR A 21 6.81 10.27 2.92
N VAL A 22 6.02 9.32 2.42
CA VAL A 22 5.50 9.34 1.05
C VAL A 22 4.12 9.99 1.06
N VAL A 23 3.94 11.02 0.24
CA VAL A 23 2.64 11.69 0.09
C VAL A 23 2.08 11.40 -1.29
N ILE A 24 0.98 10.66 -1.33
CA ILE A 24 0.22 10.39 -2.54
C ILE A 24 -0.89 11.45 -2.65
N LYS A 25 -0.74 12.34 -3.62
CA LYS A 25 -1.65 13.48 -3.83
C LYS A 25 -2.73 13.21 -4.88
N ARG A 26 -2.65 12.10 -5.57
CA ARG A 26 -3.58 11.76 -6.66
C ARG A 26 -3.77 10.25 -6.75
N ALA A 27 -5.03 9.83 -6.78
CA ALA A 27 -5.43 8.45 -7.03
C ALA A 27 -5.69 8.23 -8.54
N PRO A 28 -5.39 7.07 -9.10
CA PRO A 28 -4.58 6.02 -8.49
C PRO A 28 -3.09 6.40 -8.47
N TYR A 29 -2.35 5.93 -7.47
CA TYR A 29 -0.90 6.08 -7.41
C TYR A 29 -0.20 5.06 -8.31
N ILE A 30 -0.69 3.83 -8.28
CA ILE A 30 -0.28 2.79 -9.21
C ILE A 30 -1.34 2.70 -10.31
N GLU A 31 -0.94 2.96 -11.54
CA GLU A 31 -1.84 2.86 -12.69
C GLU A 31 -2.31 1.40 -12.86
N PRO A 32 -3.64 1.13 -12.84
CA PRO A 32 -4.18 -0.24 -12.85
C PRO A 32 -3.79 -1.06 -14.08
N MET A 33 -3.53 -0.38 -15.20
CA MET A 33 -3.13 -0.99 -16.47
C MET A 33 -1.61 -0.94 -16.72
N ALA A 34 -0.83 -0.46 -15.74
CA ALA A 34 0.61 -0.40 -15.90
C ALA A 34 1.22 -1.79 -16.16
N PRO A 35 2.20 -1.89 -17.07
CA PRO A 35 2.88 -3.15 -17.32
C PRO A 35 3.56 -3.66 -16.04
N ASN A 36 3.18 -4.85 -15.61
CA ASN A 36 3.82 -5.51 -14.49
C ASN A 36 4.48 -6.81 -14.98
N PRO A 37 5.83 -6.84 -15.10
CA PRO A 37 6.56 -7.98 -15.64
C PRO A 37 6.47 -9.23 -14.76
N MET A 38 6.02 -9.10 -13.51
CA MET A 38 5.90 -10.22 -12.57
C MET A 38 4.57 -10.98 -12.72
N LYS A 39 3.56 -10.39 -13.37
CA LYS A 39 2.23 -11.04 -13.53
C LYS A 39 2.32 -12.43 -14.15
N MET A 40 3.14 -12.61 -15.17
CA MET A 40 3.26 -13.88 -15.89
C MET A 40 4.00 -14.98 -15.09
N TYR A 41 4.76 -14.60 -14.06
CA TYR A 41 5.55 -15.54 -13.26
C TYR A 41 4.93 -15.80 -11.88
N ALA A 42 3.96 -15.02 -11.45
CA ALA A 42 3.40 -15.07 -10.11
C ALA A 42 2.89 -16.46 -9.70
N ALA A 43 2.25 -17.20 -10.64
CA ALA A 43 1.77 -18.55 -10.40
C ALA A 43 2.93 -19.56 -10.16
N GLU A 44 4.11 -19.30 -10.70
CA GLU A 44 5.28 -20.15 -10.45
C GLU A 44 5.92 -19.91 -9.09
N PHE A 45 5.69 -18.70 -8.52
CA PHE A 45 6.25 -18.27 -7.25
C PHE A 45 5.43 -18.71 -6.03
N PHE A 46 4.26 -19.32 -6.25
CA PHE A 46 3.39 -19.75 -5.18
C PHE A 46 2.89 -21.18 -5.40
N LYS A 47 3.22 -22.08 -4.46
CA LYS A 47 2.79 -23.48 -4.51
C LYS A 47 2.40 -23.96 -3.12
N ASN A 48 1.32 -24.73 -3.04
CA ASN A 48 0.83 -25.34 -1.80
C ASN A 48 0.68 -24.30 -0.65
N GLY A 49 0.19 -23.11 -0.97
CA GLY A 49 0.01 -22.03 0.01
C GLY A 49 1.29 -21.32 0.43
N LYS A 50 2.43 -21.59 -0.21
CA LYS A 50 3.73 -21.03 0.20
C LYS A 50 4.50 -20.40 -0.98
N LEU A 51 5.15 -19.26 -0.67
CA LEU A 51 6.07 -18.59 -1.58
C LEU A 51 7.32 -19.45 -1.83
N GLN A 52 7.68 -19.56 -3.08
CA GLN A 52 8.89 -20.25 -3.54
C GLN A 52 10.07 -19.28 -3.51
N ARG A 53 10.56 -18.92 -2.30
CA ARG A 53 11.52 -17.83 -2.05
C ARG A 53 12.78 -17.94 -2.90
N ASN A 54 13.39 -19.12 -2.95
CA ASN A 54 14.60 -19.35 -3.75
C ASN A 54 14.34 -19.10 -5.24
N LYS A 55 13.17 -19.50 -5.74
CA LYS A 55 12.77 -19.29 -7.13
C LYS A 55 12.54 -17.80 -7.43
N ILE A 56 11.90 -17.08 -6.49
CA ILE A 56 11.70 -15.62 -6.58
C ILE A 56 13.06 -14.91 -6.64
N LYS A 57 13.95 -15.18 -5.68
CA LYS A 57 15.26 -14.52 -5.59
C LYS A 57 16.18 -14.83 -6.77
N ALA A 58 16.11 -16.03 -7.31
CA ALA A 58 16.90 -16.44 -8.48
C ALA A 58 16.35 -15.91 -9.81
N HIS A 59 15.16 -15.29 -9.80
CA HIS A 59 14.53 -14.86 -11.05
C HIS A 59 15.21 -13.61 -11.62
N PRO A 60 15.55 -13.57 -12.94
CA PRO A 60 16.29 -12.46 -13.56
C PRO A 60 15.62 -11.08 -13.42
N LYS A 61 14.30 -11.04 -13.23
CA LYS A 61 13.52 -9.81 -13.04
C LYS A 61 13.28 -9.48 -11.57
N TYR A 62 13.91 -10.16 -10.63
CA TYR A 62 13.80 -9.86 -9.21
C TYR A 62 14.53 -8.55 -8.89
N LEU A 63 13.78 -7.50 -8.57
CA LEU A 63 14.31 -6.14 -8.42
C LEU A 63 14.99 -5.90 -7.07
N TYR A 64 14.72 -6.74 -6.07
CA TYR A 64 15.15 -6.50 -4.68
C TYR A 64 16.49 -7.14 -4.33
N GLY A 65 17.15 -7.80 -5.28
CA GLY A 65 18.49 -8.37 -5.07
C GLY A 65 19.57 -7.36 -4.70
N ILE A 66 19.31 -6.06 -4.91
CA ILE A 66 20.17 -4.95 -4.49
C ILE A 66 19.98 -4.52 -3.04
N LEU A 67 18.91 -4.97 -2.40
CA LEU A 67 18.60 -4.66 -1.00
C LEU A 67 19.35 -5.62 -0.07
N ARG A 68 19.52 -5.21 1.18
CA ARG A 68 20.04 -6.08 2.23
C ARG A 68 19.20 -7.34 2.36
N GLU A 69 19.82 -8.46 2.69
CA GLU A 69 19.16 -9.76 2.78
C GLU A 69 18.00 -9.77 3.80
N ASP A 70 18.18 -9.12 4.96
CA ASP A 70 17.16 -9.01 5.99
C ASP A 70 15.91 -8.28 5.49
N ILE A 71 16.09 -7.24 4.66
CA ILE A 71 14.97 -6.50 4.03
C ILE A 71 14.27 -7.38 2.98
N GLN A 72 15.04 -8.12 2.18
CA GLN A 72 14.45 -9.04 1.20
C GLN A 72 13.60 -10.11 1.87
N GLU A 73 14.10 -10.72 2.95
CA GLU A 73 13.32 -11.70 3.72
C GLU A 73 12.08 -11.07 4.35
N MET A 74 12.20 -9.88 4.93
CA MET A 74 11.07 -9.16 5.49
C MET A 74 9.98 -8.90 4.44
N ILE A 75 10.33 -8.46 3.22
CA ILE A 75 9.38 -8.27 2.12
C ILE A 75 8.64 -9.58 1.81
N LEU A 76 9.36 -10.69 1.72
CA LEU A 76 8.77 -12.00 1.44
C LEU A 76 7.92 -12.51 2.60
N ASP A 77 8.34 -12.30 3.85
CA ASP A 77 7.57 -12.65 5.05
C ASP A 77 6.25 -11.88 5.11
N LYS A 78 6.30 -10.57 4.89
CA LYS A 78 5.09 -9.73 4.93
C LYS A 78 4.14 -10.01 3.76
N MET A 79 4.68 -10.34 2.59
CA MET A 79 3.88 -10.80 1.46
C MET A 79 3.20 -12.15 1.76
N GLN A 80 3.92 -13.11 2.36
CA GLN A 80 3.33 -14.38 2.79
C GLN A 80 2.25 -14.16 3.85
N LEU A 81 2.51 -13.28 4.82
CA LEU A 81 1.56 -12.94 5.89
C LEU A 81 0.28 -12.32 5.34
N LEU A 82 0.39 -11.40 4.37
CA LEU A 82 -0.75 -10.78 3.68
C LEU A 82 -1.65 -11.85 3.03
N ILE A 83 -1.02 -12.85 2.39
CA ILE A 83 -1.74 -13.95 1.73
C ILE A 83 -2.35 -14.89 2.77
N ASP A 84 -1.59 -15.31 3.79
CA ASP A 84 -2.04 -16.25 4.82
C ASP A 84 -3.23 -15.69 5.62
N GLN A 85 -3.21 -14.39 5.92
CA GLN A 85 -4.30 -13.70 6.61
C GLN A 85 -5.45 -13.28 5.68
N LYS A 86 -5.30 -13.48 4.38
CA LYS A 86 -6.31 -13.12 3.36
C LYS A 86 -6.79 -11.67 3.48
N LEU A 87 -5.88 -10.71 3.68
CA LEU A 87 -6.23 -9.32 3.95
C LEU A 87 -6.85 -8.59 2.74
N ILE A 88 -6.67 -9.11 1.53
CA ILE A 88 -7.32 -8.64 0.31
C ILE A 88 -8.39 -9.64 -0.12
N ARG A 89 -9.56 -9.13 -0.48
CA ARG A 89 -10.70 -9.95 -0.94
C ARG A 89 -10.33 -10.76 -2.16
N GLY A 90 -10.76 -12.03 -2.18
CA GLY A 90 -10.52 -12.96 -3.28
C GLY A 90 -9.24 -13.79 -3.16
N ILE A 91 -8.42 -13.58 -2.14
CA ILE A 91 -7.27 -14.45 -1.86
C ILE A 91 -7.78 -15.87 -1.50
N GLY A 92 -7.28 -16.85 -2.24
CA GLY A 92 -7.67 -18.25 -2.10
C GLY A 92 -8.96 -18.63 -2.81
N GLU A 93 -9.61 -17.71 -3.53
CA GLU A 93 -10.86 -17.96 -4.27
C GLU A 93 -10.69 -17.78 -5.78
N ASN A 94 -10.10 -16.64 -6.18
CA ASN A 94 -10.04 -16.21 -7.61
C ASN A 94 -8.60 -16.00 -8.10
N GLY A 95 -7.57 -16.53 -7.41
CA GLY A 95 -6.18 -16.32 -7.78
C GLY A 95 -5.66 -14.92 -7.44
N MET A 96 -6.31 -14.20 -6.53
CA MET A 96 -5.89 -12.87 -6.06
C MET A 96 -4.49 -12.89 -5.44
N GLU A 97 -4.07 -14.01 -4.85
CA GLU A 97 -2.71 -14.22 -4.35
C GLU A 97 -1.66 -13.97 -5.42
N TYR A 98 -1.91 -14.34 -6.67
CA TYR A 98 -0.97 -14.08 -7.78
C TYR A 98 -0.89 -12.59 -8.12
N THR A 99 -2.00 -11.87 -8.00
CA THR A 99 -2.02 -10.41 -8.18
C THR A 99 -1.24 -9.73 -7.07
N VAL A 100 -1.42 -10.16 -5.83
CA VAL A 100 -0.65 -9.66 -4.66
C VAL A 100 0.85 -9.89 -4.87
N ILE A 101 1.25 -11.11 -5.25
CA ILE A 101 2.67 -11.46 -5.50
C ILE A 101 3.25 -10.57 -6.59
N ALA A 102 2.55 -10.46 -7.72
CA ALA A 102 3.02 -9.63 -8.83
C ALA A 102 3.17 -8.16 -8.43
N GLN A 103 2.23 -7.63 -7.65
CA GLN A 103 2.23 -6.24 -7.22
C GLN A 103 3.35 -5.97 -6.20
N VAL A 104 3.51 -6.82 -5.20
CA VAL A 104 4.55 -6.66 -4.18
C VAL A 104 5.96 -6.87 -4.76
N LEU A 105 6.12 -7.72 -5.76
CA LEU A 105 7.41 -7.90 -6.44
C LEU A 105 7.74 -6.79 -7.47
N ASN A 106 6.84 -5.83 -7.66
CA ASN A 106 7.01 -4.71 -8.60
C ASN A 106 6.59 -3.36 -7.97
N LEU A 107 7.08 -3.10 -6.76
CA LEU A 107 6.80 -1.85 -6.06
C LEU A 107 7.40 -0.63 -6.78
N PRO A 108 6.77 0.55 -6.66
CA PRO A 108 7.32 1.80 -7.14
C PRO A 108 8.70 2.09 -6.55
N LYS A 109 9.58 2.72 -7.36
CA LYS A 109 10.99 2.95 -6.97
C LYS A 109 11.16 3.83 -5.73
N ASP A 110 10.30 4.80 -5.53
CA ASP A 110 10.30 5.68 -4.35
C ASP A 110 9.92 4.91 -3.08
N ILE A 111 8.97 3.98 -3.17
CA ILE A 111 8.64 3.05 -2.08
C ILE A 111 9.83 2.14 -1.75
N VAL A 112 10.46 1.55 -2.76
CA VAL A 112 11.65 0.69 -2.55
C VAL A 112 12.79 1.48 -1.91
N ARG A 113 13.03 2.73 -2.35
CA ARG A 113 14.04 3.61 -1.75
C ARG A 113 13.73 3.92 -0.28
N LEU A 114 12.46 4.13 0.04
CA LEU A 114 12.05 4.38 1.42
C LEU A 114 12.26 3.13 2.30
N ILE A 115 11.85 1.96 1.82
CA ILE A 115 12.09 0.69 2.51
C ILE A 115 13.61 0.45 2.72
N GLN A 116 14.45 0.79 1.73
CA GLN A 116 15.90 0.63 1.82
C GLN A 116 16.54 1.53 2.91
N LYS A 117 15.98 2.72 3.12
CA LYS A 117 16.46 3.67 4.14
C LYS A 117 15.98 3.30 5.55
N PHE A 118 15.04 2.38 5.64
CA PHE A 118 14.32 2.12 6.84
C PHE A 118 15.20 1.44 7.88
N ASP A 119 15.39 2.11 9.00
CA ASP A 119 15.89 1.51 10.22
C ASP A 119 14.70 1.20 11.13
N LEU A 120 14.29 -0.06 11.16
CA LEU A 120 13.14 -0.59 11.91
C LEU A 120 13.15 -0.27 13.41
N THR A 121 14.24 0.29 13.91
CA THR A 121 14.42 0.49 15.35
C THR A 121 14.06 1.90 15.84
N TRP A 122 13.95 2.91 14.96
CA TRP A 122 13.90 4.30 15.39
C TRP A 122 12.70 5.12 14.94
N LYS A 123 12.19 4.90 13.74
CA LYS A 123 11.05 5.68 13.21
C LYS A 123 10.22 4.86 12.24
N ASN A 124 8.91 4.94 12.37
CA ASN A 124 8.00 4.40 11.39
C ASN A 124 7.89 5.35 10.19
N PRO A 125 8.16 4.91 8.97
CA PRO A 125 7.87 5.71 7.79
C PRO A 125 6.36 5.86 7.66
N LYS A 126 5.94 6.94 6.96
CA LYS A 126 4.53 7.28 6.81
C LYS A 126 4.12 7.23 5.35
N LEU A 127 2.93 6.74 5.12
CA LEU A 127 2.22 6.88 3.87
C LEU A 127 1.00 7.79 4.10
N ILE A 128 1.01 8.95 3.49
CA ILE A 128 -0.13 9.88 3.53
C ILE A 128 -0.80 9.85 2.16
N TYR A 129 -2.02 9.37 2.12
CA TYR A 129 -2.83 9.29 0.92
C TYR A 129 -3.92 10.37 0.97
N ILE A 130 -3.88 11.32 0.02
CA ILE A 130 -4.86 12.38 -0.08
C ILE A 130 -5.82 12.04 -1.22
N ASN A 131 -7.00 11.54 -0.87
CA ASN A 131 -8.04 11.24 -1.84
C ASN A 131 -8.95 12.46 -2.01
N THR A 132 -8.68 13.27 -3.02
CA THR A 132 -9.46 14.48 -3.36
C THR A 132 -10.59 14.21 -4.34
N SER A 133 -10.68 13.00 -4.86
CA SER A 133 -11.71 12.58 -5.80
C SER A 133 -12.63 11.56 -5.15
N GLU A 134 -13.88 11.49 -5.59
CA GLU A 134 -14.84 10.46 -5.18
C GLU A 134 -14.54 9.10 -5.82
N THR A 135 -13.35 8.93 -6.37
CA THR A 135 -12.93 7.69 -7.01
C THR A 135 -12.60 6.63 -5.98
N VAL A 136 -12.99 5.42 -6.30
CA VAL A 136 -12.63 4.22 -5.53
C VAL A 136 -11.12 4.05 -5.57
N ILE A 137 -10.50 3.74 -4.42
CA ILE A 137 -9.10 3.32 -4.39
C ILE A 137 -8.90 2.10 -5.31
N SER A 138 -7.82 2.08 -6.07
CA SER A 138 -7.51 0.96 -6.96
C SER A 138 -7.14 -0.31 -6.17
N LEU A 139 -7.27 -1.46 -6.79
CA LEU A 139 -6.83 -2.73 -6.20
C LEU A 139 -5.30 -2.68 -5.92
N GLU A 140 -4.54 -2.14 -6.84
CA GLU A 140 -3.09 -2.01 -6.74
C GLU A 140 -2.68 -1.12 -5.56
N ASP A 141 -3.35 0.02 -5.38
CA ASP A 141 -3.12 0.92 -4.24
C ASP A 141 -3.57 0.28 -2.92
N SER A 142 -4.63 -0.51 -2.94
CA SER A 142 -5.11 -1.25 -1.77
C SER A 142 -4.11 -2.33 -1.33
N ILE A 143 -3.55 -3.07 -2.27
CA ILE A 143 -2.51 -4.07 -2.00
C ILE A 143 -1.26 -3.37 -1.45
N LEU A 144 -0.83 -2.27 -2.07
CA LEU A 144 0.31 -1.48 -1.59
C LEU A 144 0.09 -1.01 -0.15
N THR A 145 -1.08 -0.46 0.14
CA THR A 145 -1.44 0.05 1.48
C THR A 145 -1.34 -1.03 2.54
N VAL A 146 -2.00 -2.17 2.32
CA VAL A 146 -1.96 -3.29 3.28
C VAL A 146 -0.56 -3.84 3.44
N PHE A 147 0.18 -3.99 2.34
CA PHE A 147 1.56 -4.47 2.38
C PHE A 147 2.47 -3.52 3.19
N LEU A 148 2.40 -2.22 2.95
CA LEU A 148 3.20 -1.23 3.67
C LEU A 148 2.84 -1.16 5.16
N HIS A 149 1.56 -1.30 5.50
CA HIS A 149 1.14 -1.43 6.90
C HIS A 149 1.81 -2.63 7.58
N LEU A 150 1.80 -3.79 6.94
CA LEU A 150 2.51 -4.98 7.46
C LEU A 150 4.01 -4.79 7.56
N MET A 151 4.61 -3.97 6.69
CA MET A 151 6.01 -3.56 6.74
C MET A 151 6.33 -2.60 7.90
N GLY A 152 5.32 -2.08 8.61
CA GLY A 152 5.48 -1.17 9.74
C GLY A 152 5.32 0.31 9.39
N PHE A 153 4.72 0.64 8.25
CA PHE A 153 4.39 2.02 7.92
C PHE A 153 3.15 2.49 8.68
N ASP A 154 3.19 3.72 9.17
CA ASP A 154 1.99 4.43 9.60
C ASP A 154 1.25 4.95 8.36
N ILE A 155 -0.02 4.60 8.23
CA ILE A 155 -0.81 4.94 7.05
C ILE A 155 -1.96 5.86 7.45
N VAL A 156 -2.06 6.98 6.75
CA VAL A 156 -3.11 7.96 6.97
C VAL A 156 -3.78 8.31 5.65
N PHE A 157 -5.09 8.12 5.57
CA PHE A 157 -5.91 8.59 4.47
C PHE A 157 -6.62 9.88 4.85
N PHE A 158 -6.45 10.89 4.02
CA PHE A 158 -7.24 12.11 4.07
C PHE A 158 -8.29 12.10 2.97
N VAL A 159 -9.56 12.20 3.35
CA VAL A 159 -10.71 12.20 2.44
C VAL A 159 -11.49 13.50 2.61
N PRO A 160 -11.06 14.61 1.97
CA PRO A 160 -11.69 15.91 2.14
C PRO A 160 -13.15 15.96 1.69
N THR A 161 -13.54 15.09 0.77
CA THR A 161 -14.91 15.00 0.23
C THR A 161 -15.89 14.28 1.17
N GLY A 162 -15.38 13.63 2.23
CA GLY A 162 -16.19 12.81 3.13
C GLY A 162 -16.66 11.49 2.52
N TYR A 163 -16.51 11.29 1.21
CA TYR A 163 -16.80 10.02 0.54
C TYR A 163 -15.55 9.18 0.42
N GLN A 164 -15.60 7.95 0.94
CA GLN A 164 -14.48 7.02 0.86
C GLN A 164 -14.97 5.62 0.49
N SER A 165 -14.16 4.90 -0.28
CA SER A 165 -14.33 3.49 -0.61
C SER A 165 -13.02 2.72 -0.42
N ILE A 166 -12.24 3.16 0.57
CA ILE A 166 -10.88 2.67 0.85
C ILE A 166 -10.91 1.17 1.14
N GLU A 167 -11.95 0.70 1.85
CA GLU A 167 -12.08 -0.68 2.27
C GLU A 167 -12.70 -1.62 1.23
N LYS A 168 -12.98 -1.14 0.02
CA LYS A 168 -13.62 -1.95 -1.02
C LYS A 168 -12.93 -3.29 -1.26
N TYR A 169 -11.61 -3.31 -1.25
CA TYR A 169 -10.80 -4.49 -1.53
C TYR A 169 -10.24 -5.16 -0.28
N PHE A 170 -10.46 -4.60 0.90
CA PHE A 170 -10.01 -5.20 2.15
C PHE A 170 -10.97 -6.31 2.61
N ASN A 171 -10.40 -7.35 3.18
CA ASN A 171 -11.17 -8.44 3.75
C ASN A 171 -11.38 -8.18 5.25
N GLY A 172 -12.32 -7.30 5.57
CA GLY A 172 -12.62 -6.84 6.92
C GLY A 172 -12.30 -5.36 7.13
N GLN A 173 -12.59 -4.86 8.33
CA GLN A 173 -12.26 -3.50 8.73
C GLN A 173 -10.80 -3.45 9.18
N LEU A 174 -9.94 -2.84 8.37
CA LEU A 174 -8.50 -2.71 8.64
C LEU A 174 -8.12 -1.31 9.12
N MET A 175 -9.03 -0.35 9.07
CA MET A 175 -8.76 1.06 9.36
C MET A 175 -9.73 1.62 10.40
N GLU A 176 -9.23 2.57 11.20
CA GLU A 176 -10.07 3.41 12.05
C GLU A 176 -10.46 4.66 11.30
N GLU A 177 -11.72 5.05 11.39
CA GLU A 177 -12.27 6.25 10.77
C GLU A 177 -12.49 7.33 11.83
N HIS A 178 -11.91 8.52 11.57
CA HIS A 178 -12.12 9.71 12.39
C HIS A 178 -12.75 10.82 11.56
N GLN A 179 -13.98 11.17 11.87
CA GLN A 179 -14.66 12.30 11.23
C GLN A 179 -14.23 13.61 11.90
N ILE A 180 -13.54 14.48 11.14
CA ILE A 180 -12.98 15.74 11.65
C ILE A 180 -13.90 16.95 11.38
N GLY A 181 -15.00 16.79 10.64
CA GLY A 181 -15.90 17.88 10.28
C GLY A 181 -17.31 17.41 9.97
N GLU A 182 -18.23 18.36 9.93
CA GLU A 182 -19.59 18.11 9.45
C GLU A 182 -19.68 18.45 7.96
N TYR A 183 -20.14 17.52 7.15
CA TYR A 183 -20.53 17.78 5.77
C TYR A 183 -21.90 18.44 5.79
N LYS A 184 -21.96 19.73 5.51
CA LYS A 184 -23.23 20.39 5.19
C LYS A 184 -23.37 20.41 3.66
N TYR A 185 -24.17 19.50 3.13
CA TYR A 185 -24.78 19.72 1.83
C TYR A 185 -25.84 20.81 2.02
N ASP A 186 -25.53 22.03 1.64
CA ASP A 186 -26.58 23.00 1.33
C ASP A 186 -27.19 22.56 -0.01
N LEU A 187 -28.36 21.94 0.07
CA LEU A 187 -29.25 21.67 -1.06
C LEU A 187 -29.87 22.99 -1.53
#